data_8fe44024e3de8561df807d6a782dc9b5
#
_entry.id   8fe44024e3de8561df807d6a782dc9b5
#
_cell.length_a   1.000
_cell.length_b   1.000
_cell.length_c   1.000
_cell.angle_alpha   90.00
_cell.angle_beta   90.00
_cell.angle_gamma   90.00
#
_symmetry.space_group_name_H-M   'P 1'
#
loop_
_entity.id
_entity.type
_entity.pdbx_description
1 polymer ?
#
loop_
_entity_poly.entity_id
_entity_poly.type
_entity_poly.pdbx_seq_one_letter_code
_entity_poly.pdbx_strand_id
1 'polypeptide(L)'
;MRSGGQDIQVLIDAVETDDTVPGGPVVLYRLLIEDPAKRTFQNACLPDARGRQLGLPLQKETGVDFTCTSGAEGKCILMGYRPWDDRADVPMQDLHAACVHMMCADYGGDDRPATRDGTLVDIYDRFGIQKPDSVDPLPFEAAWGKNGALCVAHTRIAENVTLDGLAKAYPKLRSSLGPEVCTEEAMRHHPAALLFNRSASTAP
;
A
#
# COMPACT_ATOMS: atom_id res chain seq x y z
N MET A 1 14.85 11.11 17.28
CA MET A 1 13.48 10.66 16.94
C MET A 1 12.71 10.47 18.25
N ARG A 2 11.38 10.62 18.29
CA ARG A 2 10.59 10.40 19.52
C ARG A 2 9.64 9.23 19.33
N SER A 3 9.64 8.32 20.30
CA SER A 3 8.65 7.23 20.36
C SER A 3 8.10 7.18 21.79
N GLY A 4 6.76 7.22 21.94
CA GLY A 4 6.12 7.21 23.26
C GLY A 4 6.54 8.35 24.19
N GLY A 5 6.97 9.50 23.65
CA GLY A 5 7.43 10.67 24.43
C GLY A 5 8.89 10.63 24.89
N GLN A 6 9.63 9.56 24.56
CA GLN A 6 11.07 9.45 24.83
C GLN A 6 11.90 9.76 23.58
N ASP A 7 13.04 10.41 23.78
CA ASP A 7 14.03 10.59 22.71
C ASP A 7 14.76 9.25 22.47
N ILE A 8 14.75 8.78 21.22
CA ILE A 8 15.39 7.54 20.81
C ILE A 8 16.58 7.88 19.91
N GLN A 9 17.73 7.23 20.15
CA GLN A 9 18.85 7.31 19.23
C GLN A 9 18.56 6.49 17.98
N VAL A 10 18.75 7.11 16.82
CA VAL A 10 18.65 6.47 15.50
C VAL A 10 19.98 6.66 14.79
N LEU A 11 20.55 5.56 14.32
CA LEU A 11 21.79 5.53 13.54
C LEU A 11 21.47 5.16 12.10
N ILE A 12 22.01 5.92 11.15
CA ILE A 12 22.05 5.53 9.74
C ILE A 12 23.30 4.68 9.55
N ASP A 13 23.12 3.37 9.40
CA ASP A 13 24.20 2.39 9.27
C ASP A 13 24.66 2.20 7.83
N ALA A 14 23.73 2.29 6.86
CA ALA A 14 24.03 2.19 5.44
C ALA A 14 23.08 3.04 4.61
N VAL A 15 23.53 3.42 3.41
CA VAL A 15 22.74 4.11 2.38
C VAL A 15 22.89 3.31 1.09
N GLU A 16 21.77 2.95 0.47
CA GLU A 16 21.71 2.17 -0.77
C GLU A 16 20.83 2.89 -1.78
N THR A 17 21.05 2.67 -3.07
CA THR A 17 20.19 3.20 -4.13
C THR A 17 19.53 2.02 -4.86
N ASP A 18 18.21 2.05 -5.01
CA ASP A 18 17.47 1.10 -5.84
C ASP A 18 17.14 1.77 -7.19
N ASP A 19 17.92 1.43 -8.20
CA ASP A 19 17.78 1.97 -9.58
C ASP A 19 16.67 1.24 -10.37
N THR A 20 16.07 0.19 -9.80
CA THR A 20 15.04 -0.63 -10.47
C THR A 20 13.63 -0.10 -10.28
N VAL A 21 13.45 0.93 -9.46
CA VAL A 21 12.14 1.50 -9.15
C VAL A 21 11.58 2.24 -10.37
N PRO A 22 10.33 1.97 -10.78
CA PRO A 22 9.69 2.71 -11.86
C PRO A 22 9.68 4.23 -11.61
N GLY A 23 10.12 4.98 -12.61
CA GLY A 23 10.19 6.44 -12.52
C GLY A 23 11.51 6.99 -11.99
N GLY A 24 12.50 6.14 -11.68
CA GLY A 24 13.86 6.53 -11.34
C GLY A 24 14.33 6.03 -9.97
N PRO A 25 15.60 6.27 -9.63
CA PRO A 25 16.22 5.72 -8.44
C PRO A 25 15.57 6.22 -7.13
N VAL A 26 15.61 5.36 -6.12
CA VAL A 26 15.18 5.69 -4.76
C VAL A 26 16.33 5.40 -3.80
N VAL A 27 16.64 6.37 -2.95
CA VAL A 27 17.64 6.21 -1.90
C VAL A 27 17.01 5.57 -0.67
N LEU A 28 17.61 4.49 -0.21
CA LEU A 28 17.18 3.68 0.91
C LEU A 28 18.21 3.70 2.02
N TYR A 29 17.77 3.62 3.26
CA TYR A 29 18.59 3.74 4.44
C TYR A 29 18.43 2.52 5.35
N ARG A 30 19.54 1.97 5.85
CA ARG A 30 19.50 1.06 6.99
C ARG A 30 19.48 1.87 8.27
N LEU A 31 18.39 1.79 9.00
CA LEU A 31 18.19 2.51 10.24
C LEU A 31 18.31 1.55 11.41
N LEU A 32 19.18 1.88 12.36
CA LEU A 32 19.29 1.18 13.62
C LEU A 32 18.68 2.04 14.73
N ILE A 33 17.86 1.42 15.57
CA ILE A 33 17.24 2.04 16.74
C ILE A 33 17.86 1.44 17.99
N GLU A 34 18.26 2.29 18.93
CA GLU A 34 18.75 1.85 20.25
C GLU A 34 17.58 1.28 21.07
N ASP A 35 17.77 0.07 21.61
CA ASP A 35 16.99 -0.44 22.74
C ASP A 35 17.56 0.18 24.02
N PRO A 36 16.88 1.13 24.66
CA PRO A 36 17.44 1.86 25.80
C PRO A 36 17.65 0.96 27.02
N ALA A 37 16.94 -0.16 27.13
CA ALA A 37 17.07 -1.10 28.23
C ALA A 37 18.32 -2.00 28.08
N LYS A 38 18.67 -2.37 26.84
CA LYS A 38 19.78 -3.27 26.54
C LYS A 38 21.03 -2.54 26.04
N ARG A 39 20.93 -1.27 25.71
CA ARG A 39 21.98 -0.47 25.06
C ARG A 39 22.52 -1.15 23.78
N THR A 40 21.65 -1.78 23.04
CA THR A 40 21.95 -2.43 21.75
C THR A 40 21.16 -1.79 20.64
N PHE A 41 21.75 -1.75 19.46
CA PHE A 41 21.06 -1.29 18.26
C PHE A 41 20.44 -2.47 17.53
N GLN A 42 19.22 -2.29 17.05
CA GLN A 42 18.53 -3.24 16.19
C GLN A 42 17.98 -2.54 14.95
N ASN A 43 17.83 -3.26 13.85
CA ASN A 43 17.28 -2.68 12.63
C ASN A 43 15.82 -2.26 12.86
N ALA A 44 15.48 -1.04 12.41
CA ALA A 44 14.15 -0.48 12.53
C ALA A 44 13.13 -1.19 11.63
N CYS A 45 13.60 -1.83 10.54
CA CYS A 45 12.76 -2.42 9.52
C CYS A 45 12.85 -3.95 9.53
N LEU A 46 11.71 -4.61 9.35
CA LEU A 46 11.66 -6.03 9.03
C LEU A 46 12.12 -6.27 7.58
N PRO A 47 12.55 -7.50 7.25
CA PRO A 47 12.91 -7.84 5.88
C PRO A 47 11.74 -7.64 4.91
N ASP A 48 12.02 -7.06 3.75
CA ASP A 48 11.09 -7.02 2.62
C ASP A 48 11.14 -8.33 1.80
N ALA A 49 10.40 -8.43 0.70
CA ALA A 49 10.36 -9.61 -0.15
C ALA A 49 11.72 -9.97 -0.79
N ARG A 50 12.67 -9.01 -0.87
CA ARG A 50 14.05 -9.23 -1.32
C ARG A 50 15.01 -9.50 -0.16
N GLY A 51 14.51 -9.62 1.07
CA GLY A 51 15.31 -9.80 2.29
C GLY A 51 16.00 -8.52 2.78
N ARG A 52 15.72 -7.35 2.20
CA ARG A 52 16.32 -6.08 2.60
C ARG A 52 15.60 -5.54 3.83
N GLN A 53 16.36 -4.98 4.75
CA GLN A 53 15.86 -4.30 5.95
C GLN A 53 16.18 -2.81 5.86
N LEU A 54 15.53 -2.14 4.92
CA LEU A 54 15.78 -0.74 4.56
C LEU A 54 14.50 0.08 4.72
N GLY A 55 14.66 1.37 4.90
CA GLY A 55 13.58 2.33 4.91
C GLY A 55 13.95 3.59 4.13
N LEU A 56 13.00 4.48 4.00
CA LEU A 56 13.17 5.77 3.34
C LEU A 56 12.38 6.86 4.05
N PRO A 57 12.83 8.12 3.97
CA PRO A 57 12.10 9.23 4.52
C PRO A 57 10.83 9.50 3.71
N LEU A 58 9.75 9.81 4.40
CA LEU A 58 8.47 10.20 3.81
C LEU A 58 8.03 11.53 4.43
N GLN A 59 7.85 12.54 3.58
CA GLN A 59 7.34 13.83 4.02
C GLN A 59 5.87 13.70 4.39
N LYS A 60 5.54 14.11 5.59
CA LYS A 60 4.17 14.23 6.13
C LYS A 60 3.88 15.69 6.45
N GLU A 61 2.62 16.03 6.67
CA GLU A 61 2.24 17.39 7.09
C GLU A 61 2.89 17.81 8.42
N THR A 62 3.11 16.86 9.32
CA THR A 62 3.69 17.09 10.66
C THR A 62 5.21 16.97 10.72
N GLY A 63 5.88 16.71 9.57
CA GLY A 63 7.34 16.56 9.49
C GLY A 63 7.77 15.40 8.58
N VAL A 64 8.94 14.84 8.87
CA VAL A 64 9.48 13.70 8.12
C VAL A 64 9.35 12.45 8.98
N ASP A 65 8.66 11.45 8.44
CA ASP A 65 8.62 10.10 8.96
C ASP A 65 9.57 9.18 8.18
N PHE A 66 9.81 7.97 8.72
CA PHE A 66 10.49 6.91 8.00
C PHE A 66 9.55 5.73 7.81
N THR A 67 9.43 5.27 6.56
CA THR A 67 8.69 4.06 6.23
C THR A 67 9.64 2.96 5.80
N CYS A 68 9.35 1.71 6.20
CA CYS A 68 10.15 0.54 5.83
C CYS A 68 9.75 0.02 4.45
N THR A 69 10.70 -0.52 3.69
CA THR A 69 10.44 -1.19 2.39
C THR A 69 9.51 -2.40 2.53
N SER A 70 9.44 -2.99 3.72
CA SER A 70 8.49 -4.07 4.07
C SER A 70 7.08 -3.57 4.38
N GLY A 71 6.90 -2.29 4.70
CA GLY A 71 5.61 -1.68 4.99
C GLY A 71 4.81 -1.29 3.74
N ALA A 72 3.53 -1.01 3.89
CA ALA A 72 2.64 -0.66 2.77
C ALA A 72 3.11 0.59 2.01
N GLU A 73 3.42 1.68 2.71
CA GLU A 73 3.91 2.93 2.11
C GLU A 73 5.20 2.70 1.31
N GLY A 74 6.19 2.01 1.92
CA GLY A 74 7.45 1.71 1.25
C GLY A 74 7.29 0.81 0.03
N LYS A 75 6.43 -0.20 0.10
CA LYS A 75 6.09 -1.04 -1.06
C LYS A 75 5.49 -0.22 -2.19
N CYS A 76 4.55 0.69 -1.90
CA CYS A 76 3.93 1.56 -2.89
C CYS A 76 4.95 2.49 -3.56
N ILE A 77 5.90 3.04 -2.80
CA ILE A 77 6.98 3.85 -3.35
C ILE A 77 7.86 3.01 -4.30
N LEU A 78 8.23 1.78 -3.88
CA LEU A 78 9.03 0.87 -4.70
C LEU A 78 8.30 0.36 -5.96
N MET A 79 6.97 0.43 -5.99
CA MET A 79 6.16 0.20 -7.19
C MET A 79 6.10 1.42 -8.13
N GLY A 80 6.73 2.55 -7.74
CA GLY A 80 6.75 3.78 -8.53
C GLY A 80 5.65 4.78 -8.18
N TYR A 81 4.84 4.52 -7.15
CA TYR A 81 3.83 5.45 -6.65
C TYR A 81 4.43 6.38 -5.60
N ARG A 82 5.33 7.26 -6.05
CA ARG A 82 6.08 8.19 -5.19
C ARG A 82 5.30 9.47 -4.99
N PRO A 83 4.84 9.80 -3.76
CA PRO A 83 3.95 10.92 -3.51
C PRO A 83 4.57 12.30 -3.75
N TRP A 84 5.91 12.36 -3.85
CA TRP A 84 6.66 13.60 -4.14
C TRP A 84 6.94 13.83 -5.62
N ASP A 85 6.61 12.87 -6.50
CA ASP A 85 6.79 13.05 -7.93
C ASP A 85 5.80 14.06 -8.47
N ASP A 86 6.32 15.01 -9.24
CA ASP A 86 5.49 15.93 -10.02
C ASP A 86 5.40 15.39 -11.45
N ARG A 87 4.28 14.78 -11.79
CA ARG A 87 3.99 14.28 -13.13
C ARG A 87 2.73 14.95 -13.63
N ALA A 88 2.84 15.62 -14.76
CA ALA A 88 1.68 16.19 -15.43
C ALA A 88 0.59 15.11 -15.62
N ASP A 89 -0.63 15.44 -15.26
CA ASP A 89 -1.84 14.59 -15.41
C ASP A 89 -1.88 13.30 -14.54
N VAL A 90 -0.91 13.08 -13.63
CA VAL A 90 -0.92 11.96 -12.69
C VAL A 90 -0.94 12.47 -11.25
N PRO A 91 -2.02 12.27 -10.50
CA PRO A 91 -2.11 12.71 -9.10
C PRO A 91 -1.33 11.75 -8.19
N MET A 92 0.01 11.85 -8.19
CA MET A 92 0.91 10.90 -7.56
C MET A 92 0.66 10.74 -6.05
N GLN A 93 0.31 11.81 -5.34
CA GLN A 93 -0.03 11.74 -3.93
C GLN A 93 -1.32 10.95 -3.69
N ASP A 94 -2.36 11.18 -4.50
CA ASP A 94 -3.62 10.46 -4.41
C ASP A 94 -3.45 8.97 -4.81
N LEU A 95 -2.59 8.71 -5.81
CA LEU A 95 -2.26 7.37 -6.27
C LEU A 95 -1.47 6.58 -5.21
N HIS A 96 -0.53 7.23 -4.52
CA HIS A 96 0.17 6.64 -3.38
C HIS A 96 -0.82 6.27 -2.26
N ALA A 97 -1.73 7.18 -1.89
CA ALA A 97 -2.75 6.91 -0.88
C ALA A 97 -3.64 5.72 -1.28
N ALA A 98 -4.12 5.69 -2.54
CA ALA A 98 -4.88 4.55 -3.07
C ALA A 98 -4.11 3.23 -2.98
N CYS A 99 -2.81 3.26 -3.28
CA CYS A 99 -1.95 2.08 -3.15
C CYS A 99 -1.82 1.61 -1.69
N VAL A 100 -1.64 2.51 -0.74
CA VAL A 100 -1.53 2.15 0.69
C VAL A 100 -2.82 1.50 1.17
N HIS A 101 -4.00 2.06 0.87
CA HIS A 101 -5.28 1.44 1.20
C HIS A 101 -5.42 0.05 0.55
N MET A 102 -5.07 -0.07 -0.73
CA MET A 102 -5.09 -1.35 -1.44
C MET A 102 -4.15 -2.37 -0.80
N MET A 103 -2.90 -2.00 -0.49
CA MET A 103 -1.93 -2.91 0.13
C MET A 103 -2.44 -3.46 1.46
N CYS A 104 -3.09 -2.63 2.25
CA CYS A 104 -3.69 -2.99 3.55
C CYS A 104 -5.05 -3.68 3.42
N ALA A 105 -5.66 -3.73 2.24
CA ALA A 105 -7.09 -4.05 2.05
C ALA A 105 -7.98 -3.19 2.98
N ASP A 106 -7.61 -1.93 3.14
CA ASP A 106 -8.37 -0.95 3.90
C ASP A 106 -9.50 -0.39 3.02
N TYR A 107 -10.55 -1.20 2.87
CA TYR A 107 -11.68 -0.89 1.99
C TYR A 107 -12.43 0.38 2.42
N GLY A 108 -12.44 0.66 3.72
CA GLY A 108 -13.12 1.82 4.29
C GLY A 108 -12.36 3.14 4.12
N GLY A 109 -11.04 3.06 4.03
CA GLY A 109 -10.14 4.21 4.05
C GLY A 109 -10.06 4.86 5.43
N ASP A 110 -10.10 4.06 6.49
CA ASP A 110 -10.11 4.48 7.89
C ASP A 110 -9.06 3.76 8.74
N ASP A 111 -7.97 3.31 8.08
CA ASP A 111 -6.80 2.64 8.67
C ASP A 111 -7.15 1.29 9.34
N ARG A 112 -8.14 0.57 8.81
CA ARG A 112 -8.53 -0.77 9.25
C ARG A 112 -8.08 -1.83 8.26
N PRO A 113 -6.88 -2.39 8.42
CA PRO A 113 -6.36 -3.38 7.50
C PRO A 113 -7.16 -4.69 7.57
N ALA A 114 -7.47 -5.27 6.41
CA ALA A 114 -8.18 -6.54 6.28
C ALA A 114 -7.38 -7.58 5.48
N THR A 115 -6.08 -7.37 5.28
CA THR A 115 -5.18 -8.27 4.56
C THR A 115 -4.42 -9.20 5.51
N ARG A 116 -3.62 -10.09 4.92
CA ARG A 116 -2.65 -10.96 5.60
C ARG A 116 -1.34 -10.95 4.82
N ASP A 117 -0.22 -10.93 5.53
CA ASP A 117 1.10 -11.00 4.90
C ASP A 117 1.25 -12.26 4.04
N GLY A 118 1.90 -12.11 2.89
CA GLY A 118 2.10 -13.19 1.93
C GLY A 118 0.92 -13.42 0.97
N THR A 119 -0.16 -12.66 1.07
CA THR A 119 -1.27 -12.75 0.10
C THR A 119 -0.81 -12.23 -1.27
N LEU A 120 -1.02 -13.07 -2.29
CA LEU A 120 -0.71 -12.69 -3.67
C LEU A 120 -1.72 -11.69 -4.21
N VAL A 121 -1.22 -10.57 -4.71
CA VAL A 121 -2.03 -9.48 -5.28
C VAL A 121 -1.40 -9.01 -6.58
N ASP A 122 -2.16 -8.99 -7.65
CA ASP A 122 -1.82 -8.35 -8.91
C ASP A 122 -2.31 -6.90 -8.88
N ILE A 123 -1.41 -5.94 -9.12
CA ILE A 123 -1.64 -4.51 -8.91
C ILE A 123 -1.38 -3.77 -10.21
N TYR A 124 -2.29 -2.91 -10.61
CA TYR A 124 -2.14 -2.06 -11.79
C TYR A 124 -2.92 -0.76 -11.64
N ASP A 125 -2.61 0.21 -12.48
CA ASP A 125 -3.19 1.55 -12.42
C ASP A 125 -3.67 2.03 -13.80
N ARG A 126 -4.43 3.13 -13.81
CA ARG A 126 -4.92 3.72 -15.05
C ARG A 126 -3.87 4.53 -15.83
N PHE A 127 -2.71 4.77 -15.25
CA PHE A 127 -1.64 5.62 -15.79
C PHE A 127 -0.51 4.81 -16.42
N GLY A 128 -0.53 3.47 -16.26
CA GLY A 128 0.44 2.56 -16.84
C GLY A 128 1.78 2.49 -16.10
N ILE A 129 1.84 2.91 -14.84
CA ILE A 129 3.01 2.75 -13.98
C ILE A 129 3.18 1.27 -13.66
N GLN A 130 2.11 0.61 -13.23
CA GLN A 130 2.00 -0.84 -13.10
C GLN A 130 0.98 -1.36 -14.10
N LYS A 131 1.22 -2.57 -14.61
CA LYS A 131 0.36 -3.23 -15.60
C LYS A 131 -0.16 -4.55 -15.04
N PRO A 132 -1.39 -4.95 -15.38
CA PRO A 132 -1.94 -6.21 -14.91
C PRO A 132 -1.18 -7.41 -15.46
N ASP A 133 -1.07 -8.46 -14.66
CA ASP A 133 -0.57 -9.74 -15.15
C ASP A 133 -1.54 -10.30 -16.20
N SER A 134 -0.98 -10.67 -17.36
CA SER A 134 -1.73 -11.21 -18.49
C SER A 134 -1.58 -12.73 -18.63
N VAL A 135 -0.64 -13.34 -17.89
CA VAL A 135 -0.31 -14.77 -18.04
C VAL A 135 -1.21 -15.63 -17.17
N ASP A 136 -1.45 -15.22 -15.92
CA ASP A 136 -2.31 -15.95 -14.98
C ASP A 136 -3.16 -14.95 -14.18
N PRO A 137 -4.20 -14.37 -14.80
CA PRO A 137 -4.97 -13.30 -14.19
C PRO A 137 -5.80 -13.82 -13.01
N LEU A 138 -5.55 -13.26 -11.83
CA LEU A 138 -6.39 -13.46 -10.66
C LEU A 138 -7.77 -12.78 -10.85
N PRO A 139 -8.80 -13.18 -10.09
CA PRO A 139 -10.09 -12.48 -10.07
C PRO A 139 -9.94 -11.01 -9.66
N PHE A 140 -10.73 -10.13 -10.31
CA PHE A 140 -10.79 -8.72 -9.93
C PHE A 140 -11.32 -8.56 -8.52
N GLU A 141 -10.55 -7.87 -7.65
CA GLU A 141 -10.91 -7.66 -6.25
C GLU A 141 -11.62 -6.32 -6.05
N ALA A 142 -10.98 -5.22 -6.42
CA ALA A 142 -11.48 -3.88 -6.13
C ALA A 142 -10.86 -2.80 -7.02
N ALA A 143 -11.54 -1.65 -7.06
CA ALA A 143 -11.01 -0.39 -7.57
C ALA A 143 -10.83 0.60 -6.41
N TRP A 144 -9.75 1.37 -6.46
CA TRP A 144 -9.29 2.22 -5.35
C TRP A 144 -9.15 3.67 -5.78
N GLY A 145 -9.61 4.54 -4.88
CA GLY A 145 -9.32 5.96 -4.90
C GLY A 145 -8.53 6.37 -3.66
N LYS A 146 -8.21 7.63 -3.53
CA LYS A 146 -7.39 8.16 -2.43
C LYS A 146 -7.96 7.95 -1.01
N ASN A 147 -9.28 7.69 -0.89
CA ASN A 147 -9.98 7.56 0.39
C ASN A 147 -10.50 6.12 0.61
N GLY A 148 -9.84 5.11 0.05
CA GLY A 148 -10.22 3.71 0.16
C GLY A 148 -10.87 3.16 -1.11
N ALA A 149 -11.57 2.02 -0.99
CA ALA A 149 -12.22 1.36 -2.11
C ALA A 149 -13.40 2.17 -2.66
N LEU A 150 -13.54 2.18 -3.97
CA LEU A 150 -14.70 2.72 -4.69
C LEU A 150 -15.75 1.64 -4.92
N CYS A 151 -15.29 0.42 -5.18
CA CYS A 151 -16.11 -0.77 -5.22
C CYS A 151 -15.28 -2.00 -4.85
N VAL A 152 -15.93 -3.07 -4.42
CA VAL A 152 -15.31 -4.34 -4.03
C VAL A 152 -16.11 -5.50 -4.61
N ALA A 153 -15.50 -6.28 -5.51
CA ALA A 153 -16.10 -7.46 -6.10
C ALA A 153 -16.08 -8.66 -5.14
N HIS A 154 -14.97 -8.84 -4.44
CA HIS A 154 -14.81 -9.80 -3.36
C HIS A 154 -13.77 -9.29 -2.35
N THR A 155 -13.83 -9.80 -1.12
CA THR A 155 -12.80 -9.48 -0.11
C THR A 155 -11.63 -10.44 -0.23
N ARG A 156 -10.42 -9.92 -0.01
CA ARG A 156 -9.16 -10.68 -0.13
C ARG A 156 -9.07 -11.81 0.88
N ILE A 157 -9.42 -11.53 2.13
CA ILE A 157 -9.40 -12.48 3.25
C ILE A 157 -10.78 -12.48 3.90
N ALA A 158 -11.59 -13.50 3.57
CA ALA A 158 -12.98 -13.58 4.01
C ALA A 158 -13.13 -13.71 5.54
N GLU A 159 -12.13 -14.33 6.21
CA GLU A 159 -12.10 -14.44 7.67
C GLU A 159 -11.89 -13.08 8.35
N ASN A 160 -11.23 -12.12 7.70
CA ASN A 160 -11.01 -10.79 8.24
C ASN A 160 -12.21 -9.88 8.03
N VAL A 161 -12.81 -9.92 6.83
CA VAL A 161 -13.99 -9.14 6.48
C VAL A 161 -14.75 -9.76 5.32
N THR A 162 -16.08 -9.74 5.38
CA THR A 162 -16.97 -10.16 4.30
C THR A 162 -17.60 -8.95 3.60
N LEU A 163 -18.20 -9.15 2.40
CA LEU A 163 -18.94 -8.08 1.73
C LEU A 163 -20.12 -7.57 2.59
N ASP A 164 -20.81 -8.45 3.29
CA ASP A 164 -21.87 -8.06 4.23
C ASP A 164 -21.34 -7.25 5.42
N GLY A 165 -20.13 -7.62 5.89
CA GLY A 165 -19.41 -6.85 6.91
C GLY A 165 -19.08 -5.44 6.44
N LEU A 166 -18.57 -5.30 5.20
CA LEU A 166 -18.29 -4.01 4.58
C LEU A 166 -19.58 -3.19 4.38
N ALA A 167 -20.67 -3.80 3.93
CA ALA A 167 -21.95 -3.12 3.76
C ALA A 167 -22.51 -2.55 5.06
N LYS A 168 -22.26 -3.21 6.19
CA LYS A 168 -22.66 -2.75 7.53
C LYS A 168 -21.74 -1.65 8.04
N ALA A 169 -20.43 -1.84 7.92
CA ALA A 169 -19.44 -0.89 8.43
C ALA A 169 -19.37 0.40 7.60
N TYR A 170 -19.52 0.28 6.28
CA TYR A 170 -19.35 1.38 5.32
C TYR A 170 -20.58 1.55 4.43
N PRO A 171 -21.63 2.26 4.88
CA PRO A 171 -22.85 2.47 4.10
C PRO A 171 -22.61 3.05 2.69
N LYS A 172 -21.53 3.85 2.52
CA LYS A 172 -21.12 4.42 1.22
C LYS A 172 -20.77 3.36 0.17
N LEU A 173 -20.31 2.18 0.60
CA LEU A 173 -19.92 1.08 -0.31
C LEU A 173 -21.08 0.14 -0.64
N ARG A 174 -22.20 0.19 0.09
CA ARG A 174 -23.28 -0.81 0.00
C ARG A 174 -23.77 -1.08 -1.42
N SER A 175 -23.88 -0.05 -2.26
CA SER A 175 -24.32 -0.17 -3.65
C SER A 175 -23.22 -0.55 -4.63
N SER A 176 -21.97 -0.74 -4.15
CA SER A 176 -20.79 -0.99 -4.97
C SER A 176 -20.07 -2.28 -4.57
N LEU A 177 -20.79 -3.20 -3.90
CA LEU A 177 -20.27 -4.48 -3.44
C LEU A 177 -20.80 -5.64 -4.26
N GLY A 178 -19.92 -6.59 -4.54
CA GLY A 178 -20.23 -7.82 -5.27
C GLY A 178 -19.77 -7.80 -6.73
N PRO A 179 -19.51 -8.98 -7.31
CA PRO A 179 -18.91 -9.11 -8.64
C PRO A 179 -19.84 -8.65 -9.77
N GLU A 180 -21.16 -8.67 -9.55
CA GLU A 180 -22.15 -8.21 -10.54
C GLU A 180 -22.20 -6.67 -10.63
N VAL A 181 -21.74 -5.96 -9.60
CA VAL A 181 -21.77 -4.49 -9.52
C VAL A 181 -20.38 -3.91 -9.71
N CYS A 182 -19.38 -4.51 -9.06
CA CYS A 182 -18.01 -4.09 -9.12
C CYS A 182 -17.26 -4.87 -10.20
N THR A 183 -17.33 -4.40 -11.43
CA THR A 183 -16.61 -5.02 -12.55
C THR A 183 -15.38 -4.20 -12.95
N GLU A 184 -14.32 -4.88 -13.36
CA GLU A 184 -13.11 -4.22 -13.83
C GLU A 184 -13.39 -3.28 -15.01
N GLU A 185 -14.22 -3.71 -15.96
CA GLU A 185 -14.60 -2.93 -17.13
C GLU A 185 -15.27 -1.60 -16.76
N ALA A 186 -16.27 -1.63 -15.89
CA ALA A 186 -16.97 -0.43 -15.45
C ALA A 186 -16.02 0.52 -14.69
N MET A 187 -15.15 -0.03 -13.84
CA MET A 187 -14.27 0.76 -13.01
C MET A 187 -13.08 1.38 -13.75
N ARG A 188 -12.65 0.79 -14.87
CA ARG A 188 -11.64 1.42 -15.76
C ARG A 188 -12.09 2.77 -16.31
N HIS A 189 -13.40 2.99 -16.44
CA HIS A 189 -14.00 4.25 -16.92
C HIS A 189 -14.43 5.18 -15.77
N HIS A 190 -14.37 4.73 -14.53
CA HIS A 190 -14.76 5.54 -13.37
C HIS A 190 -13.73 6.65 -13.10
N PRO A 191 -14.12 7.95 -13.07
CA PRO A 191 -13.16 9.05 -13.01
C PRO A 191 -12.30 9.07 -11.74
N ALA A 192 -12.83 8.61 -10.61
CA ALA A 192 -12.12 8.58 -9.34
C ALA A 192 -11.27 7.31 -9.13
N ALA A 193 -11.36 6.31 -10.02
CA ALA A 193 -10.56 5.10 -9.91
C ALA A 193 -9.14 5.38 -10.38
N LEU A 194 -8.19 5.22 -9.46
CA LEU A 194 -6.77 5.47 -9.69
C LEU A 194 -6.00 4.17 -9.86
N LEU A 195 -6.35 3.17 -9.05
CA LEU A 195 -5.63 1.92 -8.93
C LEU A 195 -6.62 0.75 -8.84
N PHE A 196 -6.19 -0.40 -9.32
CA PHE A 196 -6.95 -1.62 -9.40
C PHE A 196 -6.14 -2.79 -8.87
N ASN A 197 -6.80 -3.79 -8.36
CA ASN A 197 -6.12 -5.02 -8.01
C ASN A 197 -6.97 -6.26 -8.26
N ARG A 198 -6.27 -7.37 -8.39
CA ARG A 198 -6.80 -8.71 -8.45
C ARG A 198 -6.16 -9.54 -7.35
N SER A 199 -6.88 -10.45 -6.75
CA SER A 199 -6.38 -11.40 -5.77
C SER A 199 -7.17 -12.69 -5.80
N ALA A 200 -6.57 -13.77 -5.30
CA ALA A 200 -7.36 -14.95 -5.00
C ALA A 200 -8.24 -14.66 -3.78
N SER A 201 -9.55 -14.91 -3.90
CA SER A 201 -10.41 -14.93 -2.71
C SER A 201 -10.06 -16.18 -1.90
N THR A 202 -9.72 -16.02 -0.62
CA THR A 202 -9.77 -17.16 0.28
C THR A 202 -11.24 -17.40 0.59
N ALA A 203 -11.86 -18.31 -0.16
CA ALA A 203 -13.19 -18.79 0.21
C ALA A 203 -13.14 -19.45 1.59
N PRO A 204 -14.18 -19.26 2.41
CA PRO A 204 -14.29 -19.96 3.69
C PRO A 204 -14.38 -21.47 3.51
#